data_dee6a5ac347d280a0c2c084b1addb32b
#
_entry.id   dee6a5ac347d280a0c2c084b1addb32b
#
_cell.length_a   1.000
_cell.length_b   1.000
_cell.length_c   1.000
_cell.angle_alpha   90.00
_cell.angle_beta   90.00
_cell.angle_gamma   90.00
#
_symmetry.space_group_name_H-M   'P 1'
#
loop_
_entity.id
_entity.type
_entity.pdbx_description
1 polymer ?
#
loop_
_entity_poly.entity_id
_entity_poly.type
_entity_poly.pdbx_seq_one_letter_code
_entity_poly.pdbx_strand_id
1 'polypeptide(L)'
;MTTTTNRIAFQGEPGAYSHEACRKARPAMEALPCRTFEDVIDAVRSDQADLAMLPVENSTYGRVADIHHLLPESGLHIIEEAFVRVHISLLAIPGTPLSEVREAMSHTVLLGQCRGFMRRHGILALTGADTAGSAKEVATRGNPSLAALAAPLAGEIYGLERLADGIEDRQNNTTRFLIMSRQPDYSRRSDRMLTSFVFRVRNIPAALYKAMGGFATNGVNMTKLESYMVDGVFTATQFYADVEGHPEDPALQRALDELRYFTSSLDVLGVYPADPLREAQRQAA
;
A
#
# COMPACT_ATOMS: atom_id res chain seq x y z
N MET A 1 -30.94 -5.98 -3.07
CA MET A 1 -30.05 -5.87 -4.25
C MET A 1 -29.07 -4.74 -3.93
N THR A 2 -27.82 -5.07 -3.61
CA THR A 2 -26.78 -4.06 -3.44
C THR A 2 -26.46 -3.47 -4.81
N THR A 3 -26.77 -2.21 -5.01
CA THR A 3 -26.37 -1.47 -6.21
C THR A 3 -24.85 -1.36 -6.18
N THR A 4 -24.17 -2.06 -7.10
CA THR A 4 -22.72 -1.87 -7.33
C THR A 4 -22.49 -0.46 -7.85
N THR A 5 -21.68 0.32 -7.16
CA THR A 5 -21.32 1.69 -7.57
C THR A 5 -20.26 1.69 -8.68
N ASN A 6 -19.59 0.55 -8.90
CA ASN A 6 -18.44 0.38 -9.79
C ASN A 6 -17.28 1.33 -9.47
N ARG A 7 -17.05 1.58 -8.15
CA ARG A 7 -16.02 2.48 -7.65
C ARG A 7 -15.02 1.76 -6.75
N ILE A 8 -13.77 2.21 -6.84
CA ILE A 8 -12.68 1.83 -5.93
C ILE A 8 -12.13 3.08 -5.25
N ALA A 9 -12.26 3.15 -3.92
CA ALA A 9 -11.80 4.29 -3.13
C ALA A 9 -10.31 4.18 -2.83
N PHE A 10 -9.59 5.31 -2.85
CA PHE A 10 -8.17 5.39 -2.52
C PHE A 10 -7.86 6.70 -1.78
N GLN A 11 -6.80 6.70 -0.96
CA GLN A 11 -6.35 7.93 -0.28
C GLN A 11 -5.41 8.72 -1.18
N GLY A 12 -5.67 10.02 -1.30
CA GLY A 12 -4.84 11.01 -1.98
C GLY A 12 -5.55 11.72 -3.13
N GLU A 13 -4.82 12.60 -3.79
CA GLU A 13 -5.29 13.35 -4.96
C GLU A 13 -5.25 12.47 -6.23
N PRO A 14 -6.08 12.77 -7.25
CA PRO A 14 -5.94 12.16 -8.58
C PRO A 14 -4.50 12.28 -9.10
N GLY A 15 -3.94 11.17 -9.60
CA GLY A 15 -2.54 11.10 -10.01
C GLY A 15 -1.58 10.54 -8.95
N ALA A 16 -2.04 10.27 -7.73
CA ALA A 16 -1.24 9.58 -6.71
C ALA A 16 -0.91 8.13 -7.10
N TYR A 17 0.10 7.52 -6.49
CA TYR A 17 0.44 6.10 -6.70
C TYR A 17 -0.72 5.16 -6.32
N SER A 18 -1.55 5.55 -5.35
CA SER A 18 -2.78 4.83 -5.01
C SER A 18 -3.80 4.88 -6.17
N HIS A 19 -3.90 6.01 -6.87
CA HIS A 19 -4.72 6.12 -8.09
C HIS A 19 -4.18 5.22 -9.22
N GLU A 20 -2.87 5.22 -9.42
CA GLU A 20 -2.21 4.33 -10.39
C GLU A 20 -2.48 2.84 -10.06
N ALA A 21 -2.44 2.47 -8.78
CA ALA A 21 -2.80 1.14 -8.30
C ALA A 21 -4.26 0.77 -8.66
N CYS A 22 -5.19 1.70 -8.45
CA CYS A 22 -6.61 1.50 -8.84
C CYS A 22 -6.74 1.27 -10.35
N ARG A 23 -6.14 2.12 -11.18
CA ARG A 23 -6.20 1.98 -12.65
C ARG A 23 -5.58 0.69 -13.15
N LYS A 24 -4.49 0.24 -12.54
CA LYS A 24 -3.79 -0.99 -12.91
C LYS A 24 -4.58 -2.24 -12.51
N ALA A 25 -5.08 -2.29 -11.28
CA ALA A 25 -5.75 -3.46 -10.74
C ALA A 25 -7.23 -3.55 -11.17
N ARG A 26 -7.88 -2.42 -11.37
CA ARG A 26 -9.32 -2.31 -11.67
C ARG A 26 -9.59 -1.25 -12.75
N PRO A 27 -9.11 -1.46 -14.00
CA PRO A 27 -9.20 -0.45 -15.06
C PRO A 27 -10.64 -0.10 -15.47
N ALA A 28 -11.62 -0.96 -15.16
CA ALA A 28 -13.04 -0.74 -15.47
C ALA A 28 -13.80 -0.01 -14.35
N MET A 29 -13.16 0.21 -13.18
CA MET A 29 -13.78 0.90 -12.05
C MET A 29 -13.39 2.38 -12.02
N GLU A 30 -14.33 3.23 -11.58
CA GLU A 30 -14.05 4.63 -11.27
C GLU A 30 -13.24 4.73 -9.99
N ALA A 31 -12.09 5.42 -10.03
CA ALA A 31 -11.28 5.66 -8.86
C ALA A 31 -11.83 6.85 -8.06
N LEU A 32 -12.23 6.62 -6.80
CA LEU A 32 -12.79 7.61 -5.89
C LEU A 32 -11.71 8.15 -4.95
N PRO A 33 -11.23 9.41 -5.11
CA PRO A 33 -10.24 9.99 -4.21
C PRO A 33 -10.86 10.34 -2.85
N CYS A 34 -10.15 9.98 -1.78
CA CYS A 34 -10.52 10.28 -0.39
C CYS A 34 -9.36 11.01 0.30
N ARG A 35 -9.66 11.81 1.33
CA ARG A 35 -8.65 12.62 2.01
C ARG A 35 -7.79 11.80 2.95
N THR A 36 -8.40 10.87 3.69
CA THR A 36 -7.74 10.04 4.71
C THR A 36 -7.98 8.55 4.42
N PHE A 37 -7.27 7.68 5.11
CA PHE A 37 -7.51 6.24 5.02
C PHE A 37 -8.83 5.82 5.67
N GLU A 38 -9.24 6.53 6.73
CA GLU A 38 -10.55 6.38 7.36
C GLU A 38 -11.68 6.69 6.37
N ASP A 39 -11.55 7.79 5.61
CA ASP A 39 -12.53 8.15 4.56
C ASP A 39 -12.63 7.06 3.48
N VAL A 40 -11.51 6.41 3.12
CA VAL A 40 -11.52 5.27 2.17
C VAL A 40 -12.32 4.10 2.73
N ILE A 41 -12.09 3.74 4.00
CA ILE A 41 -12.80 2.66 4.67
C ILE A 41 -14.29 2.98 4.77
N ASP A 42 -14.61 4.21 5.17
CA ASP A 42 -16.00 4.68 5.33
C ASP A 42 -16.74 4.77 3.99
N ALA A 43 -16.05 5.13 2.89
CA ALA A 43 -16.64 5.11 1.56
C ALA A 43 -17.11 3.70 1.15
N VAL A 44 -16.36 2.65 1.52
CA VAL A 44 -16.77 1.27 1.25
C VAL A 44 -17.86 0.80 2.23
N ARG A 45 -17.78 1.19 3.51
CA ARG A 45 -18.81 0.86 4.50
C ARG A 45 -20.17 1.46 4.18
N SER A 46 -20.17 2.69 3.64
CA SER A 46 -21.38 3.47 3.32
C SER A 46 -21.89 3.32 1.89
N ASP A 47 -21.41 2.29 1.16
CA ASP A 47 -21.84 2.02 -0.22
C ASP A 47 -21.50 3.14 -1.25
N GLN A 48 -20.55 4.02 -0.96
CA GLN A 48 -20.05 5.01 -1.91
C GLN A 48 -19.00 4.42 -2.87
N ALA A 49 -18.33 3.34 -2.44
CA ALA A 49 -17.43 2.53 -3.25
C ALA A 49 -17.63 1.04 -2.96
N ASP A 50 -17.33 0.19 -3.93
CA ASP A 50 -17.37 -1.27 -3.76
C ASP A 50 -16.10 -1.81 -3.14
N LEU A 51 -14.95 -1.18 -3.44
CA LEU A 51 -13.62 -1.60 -3.03
C LEU A 51 -12.82 -0.45 -2.42
N ALA A 52 -11.89 -0.81 -1.55
CA ALA A 52 -10.83 0.07 -1.04
C ALA A 52 -9.47 -0.37 -1.58
N MET A 53 -8.62 0.61 -1.97
CA MET A 53 -7.21 0.43 -2.33
C MET A 53 -6.36 1.06 -1.24
N LEU A 54 -5.69 0.25 -0.41
CA LEU A 54 -4.94 0.72 0.76
C LEU A 54 -3.46 0.31 0.67
N PRO A 55 -2.50 1.27 0.70
CA PRO A 55 -1.07 0.96 0.73
C PRO A 55 -0.71 0.39 2.10
N VAL A 56 -0.03 -0.77 2.16
CA VAL A 56 0.33 -1.40 3.43
C VAL A 56 1.83 -1.39 3.71
N GLU A 57 2.63 -1.44 2.66
CA GLU A 57 4.08 -1.42 2.80
C GLU A 57 4.79 -0.95 1.53
N ASN A 58 5.98 -0.41 1.73
CA ASN A 58 6.87 0.00 0.67
C ASN A 58 8.24 -0.67 0.86
N SER A 59 8.82 -1.19 -0.22
CA SER A 59 10.08 -1.96 -0.17
C SER A 59 11.29 -1.16 0.34
N THR A 60 11.21 0.19 0.30
CA THR A 60 12.30 1.08 0.74
C THR A 60 12.03 1.69 2.12
N TYR A 61 10.77 2.00 2.43
CA TYR A 61 10.37 2.73 3.64
C TYR A 61 9.68 1.87 4.70
N GLY A 62 9.41 0.59 4.38
CA GLY A 62 8.76 -0.33 5.29
C GLY A 62 7.24 -0.13 5.35
N ARG A 63 6.67 -0.37 6.53
CA ARG A 63 5.22 -0.36 6.74
C ARG A 63 4.61 1.03 6.63
N VAL A 64 3.36 1.10 6.16
CA VAL A 64 2.48 2.27 6.31
C VAL A 64 1.78 2.14 7.66
N ALA A 65 2.31 2.80 8.70
CA ALA A 65 1.93 2.56 10.09
C ALA A 65 0.42 2.77 10.35
N ASP A 66 -0.16 3.84 9.82
CA ASP A 66 -1.57 4.20 10.04
C ASP A 66 -2.54 3.10 9.58
N ILE A 67 -2.27 2.48 8.42
CA ILE A 67 -3.11 1.40 7.89
C ILE A 67 -3.14 0.19 8.82
N HIS A 68 -2.01 -0.18 9.41
CA HIS A 68 -1.95 -1.34 10.29
C HIS A 68 -2.80 -1.18 11.57
N HIS A 69 -3.04 0.05 12.02
CA HIS A 69 -3.98 0.32 13.11
C HIS A 69 -5.44 0.26 12.66
N LEU A 70 -5.72 0.67 11.42
CA LEU A 70 -7.07 0.72 10.88
C LEU A 70 -7.60 -0.64 10.39
N LEU A 71 -6.72 -1.50 9.85
CA LEU A 71 -7.12 -2.78 9.26
C LEU A 71 -7.97 -3.67 10.16
N PRO A 72 -7.60 -3.90 11.46
CA PRO A 72 -8.37 -4.80 12.33
C PRO A 72 -9.79 -4.29 12.63
N GLU A 73 -9.98 -2.97 12.63
CA GLU A 73 -11.24 -2.31 12.97
C GLU A 73 -12.02 -1.84 11.74
N SER A 74 -11.45 -2.06 10.54
CA SER A 74 -12.04 -1.60 9.30
C SER A 74 -13.39 -2.25 8.99
N GLY A 75 -13.64 -3.47 9.46
CA GLY A 75 -14.81 -4.26 9.06
C GLY A 75 -14.79 -4.66 7.58
N LEU A 76 -13.64 -4.48 6.90
CA LEU A 76 -13.42 -4.87 5.51
C LEU A 76 -12.54 -6.12 5.44
N HIS A 77 -12.64 -6.83 4.33
CA HIS A 77 -11.89 -8.05 4.07
C HIS A 77 -10.94 -7.88 2.89
N ILE A 78 -9.69 -8.36 3.05
CA ILE A 78 -8.71 -8.37 1.97
C ILE A 78 -9.12 -9.45 0.97
N ILE A 79 -9.31 -9.04 -0.29
CA ILE A 79 -9.68 -9.95 -1.38
C ILE A 79 -8.57 -10.10 -2.42
N GLU A 80 -7.57 -9.20 -2.41
CA GLU A 80 -6.45 -9.22 -3.36
C GLU A 80 -5.33 -8.30 -2.88
N GLU A 81 -4.13 -8.51 -3.40
CA GLU A 81 -3.03 -7.56 -3.29
C GLU A 81 -2.62 -7.02 -4.66
N ALA A 82 -2.00 -5.87 -4.70
CA ALA A 82 -1.43 -5.28 -5.91
C ALA A 82 -0.09 -4.61 -5.60
N PHE A 83 0.81 -4.63 -6.57
CA PHE A 83 2.11 -3.98 -6.44
C PHE A 83 2.27 -2.90 -7.51
N VAL A 84 2.70 -1.73 -7.07
CA VAL A 84 3.04 -0.62 -7.96
C VAL A 84 4.48 -0.22 -7.73
N ARG A 85 5.28 -0.29 -8.80
CA ARG A 85 6.62 0.26 -8.79
C ARG A 85 6.52 1.78 -8.74
N VAL A 86 7.27 2.39 -7.84
CA VAL A 86 7.32 3.85 -7.70
C VAL A 86 8.28 4.39 -8.77
N HIS A 87 7.71 4.88 -9.87
CA HIS A 87 8.42 5.65 -10.88
C HIS A 87 8.24 7.14 -10.60
N ILE A 88 9.34 7.88 -10.54
CA ILE A 88 9.29 9.31 -10.26
C ILE A 88 9.68 10.08 -11.52
N SER A 89 8.78 10.98 -11.93
CA SER A 89 9.01 11.91 -13.02
C SER A 89 9.18 13.33 -12.50
N LEU A 90 9.99 14.12 -13.20
CA LEU A 90 10.03 15.56 -13.08
C LEU A 90 8.99 16.16 -14.03
N LEU A 91 7.96 16.78 -13.48
CA LEU A 91 6.81 17.31 -14.20
C LEU A 91 6.80 18.83 -14.13
N ALA A 92 6.69 19.49 -15.27
CA ALA A 92 6.69 20.95 -15.36
C ALA A 92 5.62 21.45 -16.33
N ILE A 93 5.43 22.75 -16.38
CA ILE A 93 4.55 23.42 -17.36
C ILE A 93 5.05 23.08 -18.78
N PRO A 94 4.15 22.74 -19.73
CA PRO A 94 4.53 22.41 -21.10
C PRO A 94 5.40 23.47 -21.75
N GLY A 95 6.44 23.02 -22.46
CA GLY A 95 7.42 23.89 -23.13
C GLY A 95 8.52 24.44 -22.22
N THR A 96 8.56 24.06 -20.94
CA THR A 96 9.64 24.46 -20.02
C THR A 96 10.89 23.61 -20.28
N PRO A 97 12.04 24.19 -20.64
CA PRO A 97 13.27 23.42 -20.72
C PRO A 97 13.79 23.06 -19.33
N LEU A 98 14.39 21.87 -19.18
CA LEU A 98 14.95 21.41 -17.90
C LEU A 98 15.92 22.42 -17.27
N SER A 99 16.64 23.17 -18.10
CA SER A 99 17.61 24.20 -17.67
C SER A 99 16.97 25.40 -16.97
N GLU A 100 15.67 25.64 -17.12
CA GLU A 100 14.92 26.71 -16.42
C GLU A 100 14.39 26.30 -15.06
N VAL A 101 14.26 25.00 -14.79
CA VAL A 101 13.76 24.50 -13.51
C VAL A 101 14.77 24.82 -12.41
N ARG A 102 14.29 25.48 -11.35
CA ARG A 102 15.09 25.86 -10.16
C ARG A 102 14.63 25.12 -8.89
N GLU A 103 13.36 24.76 -8.81
CA GLU A 103 12.76 24.13 -7.64
C GLU A 103 11.92 22.93 -8.07
N ALA A 104 11.93 21.88 -7.23
CA ALA A 104 11.05 20.73 -7.37
C ALA A 104 10.24 20.51 -6.11
N MET A 105 8.92 20.54 -6.24
CA MET A 105 7.97 20.35 -5.16
C MET A 105 7.51 18.90 -5.08
N SER A 106 7.51 18.34 -3.88
CA SER A 106 6.91 17.02 -3.59
C SER A 106 6.83 16.75 -2.10
N HIS A 107 6.25 15.60 -1.75
CA HIS A 107 6.38 15.05 -0.41
C HIS A 107 7.85 14.75 -0.08
N THR A 108 8.24 14.94 1.18
CA THR A 108 9.63 14.79 1.68
C THR A 108 10.27 13.44 1.31
N VAL A 109 9.47 12.38 1.25
CA VAL A 109 9.92 11.03 0.89
C VAL A 109 10.45 11.00 -0.56
N LEU A 110 9.69 11.53 -1.54
CA LEU A 110 10.12 11.54 -2.94
C LEU A 110 11.30 12.50 -3.16
N LEU A 111 11.29 13.67 -2.51
CA LEU A 111 12.43 14.58 -2.52
C LEU A 111 13.70 13.87 -2.03
N GLY A 112 13.56 13.04 -0.97
CA GLY A 112 14.65 12.21 -0.44
C GLY A 112 15.16 11.16 -1.43
N GLN A 113 14.28 10.62 -2.30
CA GLN A 113 14.61 9.60 -3.29
C GLN A 113 15.25 10.13 -4.57
N CYS A 114 15.15 11.43 -4.85
CA CYS A 114 15.65 12.07 -6.06
C CYS A 114 16.80 13.04 -5.80
N ARG A 115 17.46 12.94 -4.64
CA ARG A 115 18.55 13.87 -4.26
C ARG A 115 19.70 13.91 -5.27
N GLY A 116 20.06 12.76 -5.81
CA GLY A 116 21.13 12.63 -6.80
C GLY A 116 20.80 13.40 -8.08
N PHE A 117 19.57 13.23 -8.59
CA PHE A 117 19.09 13.94 -9.76
C PHE A 117 19.03 15.46 -9.53
N MET A 118 18.35 15.90 -8.47
CA MET A 118 18.21 17.31 -8.14
C MET A 118 19.56 18.02 -7.98
N ARG A 119 20.51 17.39 -7.29
CA ARG A 119 21.85 17.96 -7.11
C ARG A 119 22.61 18.11 -8.43
N ARG A 120 22.53 17.14 -9.34
CA ARG A 120 23.18 17.22 -10.67
C ARG A 120 22.65 18.38 -11.52
N HIS A 121 21.38 18.73 -11.37
CA HIS A 121 20.73 19.80 -12.15
C HIS A 121 20.59 21.12 -11.36
N GLY A 122 21.12 21.22 -10.14
CA GLY A 122 21.02 22.44 -9.32
C GLY A 122 19.59 22.78 -8.89
N ILE A 123 18.70 21.78 -8.81
CA ILE A 123 17.30 21.96 -8.45
C ILE A 123 17.15 21.89 -6.92
N LEU A 124 16.48 22.89 -6.34
CA LEU A 124 16.19 22.95 -4.90
C LEU A 124 14.92 22.17 -4.57
N ALA A 125 14.94 21.52 -3.39
CA ALA A 125 13.76 20.79 -2.89
C ALA A 125 12.78 21.76 -2.22
N LEU A 126 11.51 21.68 -2.63
CA LEU A 126 10.41 22.39 -1.99
C LEU A 126 9.40 21.35 -1.43
N THR A 127 9.13 21.39 -0.12
CA THR A 127 8.22 20.44 0.51
C THR A 127 6.77 20.79 0.19
N GLY A 128 6.04 19.85 -0.42
CA GLY A 128 4.61 19.86 -0.61
C GLY A 128 3.90 18.88 0.35
N ALA A 129 2.59 18.98 0.43
CA ALA A 129 1.77 18.12 1.30
C ALA A 129 1.80 16.65 0.86
N ASP A 130 1.71 16.41 -0.45
CA ASP A 130 1.77 15.10 -1.09
C ASP A 130 2.34 15.21 -2.52
N THR A 131 2.44 14.09 -3.23
CA THR A 131 3.08 14.04 -4.54
C THR A 131 2.19 14.55 -5.67
N ALA A 132 0.96 14.07 -5.75
CA ALA A 132 0.03 14.45 -6.80
C ALA A 132 -0.56 15.85 -6.57
N GLY A 133 -0.78 16.24 -5.31
CA GLY A 133 -1.14 17.60 -4.93
C GLY A 133 -0.06 18.61 -5.30
N SER A 134 1.22 18.24 -5.18
CA SER A 134 2.33 19.08 -5.65
C SER A 134 2.28 19.28 -7.17
N ALA A 135 1.96 18.24 -7.95
CA ALA A 135 1.78 18.38 -9.40
C ALA A 135 0.58 19.28 -9.73
N LYS A 136 -0.54 19.13 -9.03
CA LYS A 136 -1.71 20.02 -9.16
C LYS A 136 -1.35 21.49 -8.87
N GLU A 137 -0.55 21.70 -7.82
CA GLU A 137 -0.12 23.05 -7.43
C GLU A 137 0.83 23.67 -8.46
N VAL A 138 1.79 22.91 -8.99
CA VAL A 138 2.67 23.35 -10.09
C VAL A 138 1.85 23.76 -11.31
N ALA A 139 0.88 22.95 -11.72
CA ALA A 139 -0.01 23.27 -12.82
C ALA A 139 -0.81 24.56 -12.57
N THR A 140 -1.29 24.74 -11.35
CA THR A 140 -2.10 25.93 -10.96
C THR A 140 -1.26 27.20 -10.90
N ARG A 141 -0.01 27.12 -10.42
CA ARG A 141 0.89 28.28 -10.30
C ARG A 141 1.41 28.76 -11.65
N GLY A 142 1.51 27.88 -12.65
CA GLY A 142 1.97 28.25 -13.99
C GLY A 142 3.39 28.83 -14.06
N ASN A 143 4.24 28.50 -13.05
CA ASN A 143 5.61 29.03 -12.97
C ASN A 143 6.60 28.05 -13.64
N PRO A 144 7.28 28.43 -14.73
CA PRO A 144 8.20 27.55 -15.45
C PRO A 144 9.46 27.18 -14.63
N SER A 145 9.82 27.97 -13.61
CA SER A 145 10.97 27.61 -12.75
C SER A 145 10.63 26.56 -11.68
N LEU A 146 9.35 26.19 -11.52
CA LEU A 146 8.88 25.22 -10.54
C LEU A 146 8.40 23.96 -11.23
N ALA A 147 8.91 22.79 -10.81
CA ALA A 147 8.49 21.48 -11.24
C ALA A 147 7.93 20.66 -10.07
N ALA A 148 7.26 19.55 -10.34
CA ALA A 148 6.85 18.58 -9.34
C ALA A 148 7.59 17.25 -9.53
N LEU A 149 7.87 16.54 -8.41
CA LEU A 149 8.24 15.14 -8.43
C LEU A 149 7.00 14.32 -8.10
N ALA A 150 6.48 13.58 -9.07
CA ALA A 150 5.27 12.78 -8.91
C ALA A 150 5.26 11.58 -9.85
N ALA A 151 4.21 10.76 -9.75
CA ALA A 151 3.95 9.69 -10.71
C ALA A 151 3.67 10.28 -12.11
N PRO A 152 4.03 9.56 -13.21
CA PRO A 152 3.71 9.98 -14.58
C PRO A 152 2.23 10.30 -14.78
N LEU A 153 1.35 9.57 -14.13
CA LEU A 153 -0.10 9.75 -14.17
C LEU A 153 -0.53 11.15 -13.69
N ALA A 154 0.17 11.76 -12.74
CA ALA A 154 -0.12 13.13 -12.31
C ALA A 154 0.14 14.14 -13.45
N GLY A 155 1.18 13.92 -14.26
CA GLY A 155 1.44 14.74 -15.45
C GLY A 155 0.30 14.67 -16.46
N GLU A 156 -0.21 13.45 -16.73
CA GLU A 156 -1.35 13.26 -17.64
C GLU A 156 -2.62 13.98 -17.16
N ILE A 157 -2.91 13.88 -15.84
CA ILE A 157 -4.13 14.46 -15.26
C ILE A 157 -4.08 15.99 -15.18
N TYR A 158 -2.92 16.56 -14.83
CA TYR A 158 -2.80 18.00 -14.61
C TYR A 158 -2.22 18.75 -15.81
N GLY A 159 -2.01 18.08 -16.94
CA GLY A 159 -1.49 18.71 -18.17
C GLY A 159 -0.06 19.21 -18.05
N LEU A 160 0.77 18.52 -17.25
CA LEU A 160 2.20 18.81 -17.11
C LEU A 160 3.02 17.97 -18.07
N GLU A 161 4.10 18.57 -18.58
CA GLU A 161 5.09 17.88 -19.42
C GLU A 161 6.10 17.14 -18.54
N ARG A 162 6.45 15.93 -18.95
CA ARG A 162 7.48 15.12 -18.30
C ARG A 162 8.85 15.47 -18.85
N LEU A 163 9.65 16.20 -18.07
CA LEU A 163 10.99 16.61 -18.43
C LEU A 163 12.05 15.52 -18.21
N ALA A 164 11.84 14.66 -17.24
CA ALA A 164 12.67 13.50 -16.96
C ALA A 164 11.84 12.39 -16.30
N ASP A 165 12.23 11.13 -16.48
CA ASP A 165 11.54 9.95 -15.98
C ASP A 165 12.51 8.97 -15.32
N GLY A 166 12.02 8.19 -14.32
CA GLY A 166 12.85 7.22 -13.64
C GLY A 166 14.03 7.85 -12.89
N ILE A 167 13.80 9.02 -12.27
CA ILE A 167 14.84 9.85 -11.65
C ILE A 167 15.14 9.50 -10.21
N GLU A 168 14.48 8.49 -9.67
CA GLU A 168 14.73 7.94 -8.35
C GLU A 168 16.15 7.35 -8.22
N ASP A 169 16.80 7.61 -7.08
CA ASP A 169 18.16 7.14 -6.80
C ASP A 169 18.24 5.60 -6.64
N ARG A 170 17.10 4.93 -6.36
CA ARG A 170 16.99 3.48 -6.22
C ARG A 170 15.85 2.95 -7.10
N GLN A 171 16.17 2.01 -7.98
CA GLN A 171 15.21 1.49 -8.97
C GLN A 171 14.28 0.38 -8.48
N ASN A 172 14.45 -0.15 -7.26
CA ASN A 172 13.66 -1.26 -6.72
C ASN A 172 12.56 -0.84 -5.74
N ASN A 173 12.14 0.42 -5.79
CA ASN A 173 11.09 0.95 -4.92
C ASN A 173 9.70 0.49 -5.42
N THR A 174 9.01 -0.30 -4.60
CA THR A 174 7.69 -0.85 -4.91
C THR A 174 6.78 -0.71 -3.70
N THR A 175 5.55 -0.27 -3.90
CA THR A 175 4.51 -0.21 -2.88
C THR A 175 3.54 -1.37 -3.07
N ARG A 176 3.26 -2.08 -1.99
CA ARG A 176 2.22 -3.10 -1.91
C ARG A 176 0.94 -2.46 -1.41
N PHE A 177 -0.14 -2.76 -2.11
CA PHE A 177 -1.50 -2.36 -1.78
C PHE A 177 -2.35 -3.59 -1.47
N LEU A 178 -3.34 -3.41 -0.60
CA LEU A 178 -4.42 -4.37 -0.38
C LEU A 178 -5.70 -3.84 -1.03
N ILE A 179 -6.40 -4.73 -1.73
CA ILE A 179 -7.75 -4.47 -2.23
C ILE A 179 -8.71 -5.11 -1.26
N MET A 180 -9.60 -4.30 -0.71
CA MET A 180 -10.51 -4.74 0.34
C MET A 180 -11.97 -4.49 -0.04
N SER A 181 -12.85 -5.38 0.42
CA SER A 181 -14.30 -5.31 0.21
C SER A 181 -15.06 -5.53 1.53
N ARG A 182 -16.35 -5.22 1.55
CA ARG A 182 -17.23 -5.51 2.71
C ARG A 182 -17.47 -7.00 2.91
N GLN A 183 -17.49 -7.76 1.84
CA GLN A 183 -17.73 -9.20 1.91
C GLN A 183 -16.43 -9.95 1.72
N PRO A 184 -16.14 -10.97 2.54
CA PRO A 184 -15.01 -11.85 2.32
C PRO A 184 -15.23 -12.69 1.04
N ASP A 185 -14.15 -13.01 0.34
CA ASP A 185 -14.17 -13.97 -0.76
C ASP A 185 -13.18 -15.11 -0.47
N TYR A 186 -13.62 -16.08 0.30
CA TYR A 186 -12.83 -17.29 0.62
C TYR A 186 -13.03 -18.43 -0.38
N SER A 187 -13.84 -18.22 -1.43
CA SER A 187 -14.09 -19.24 -2.47
C SER A 187 -12.96 -19.33 -3.49
N ARG A 188 -12.14 -18.31 -3.59
CA ARG A 188 -11.03 -18.25 -4.57
C ARG A 188 -9.97 -19.30 -4.25
N ARG A 189 -9.45 -19.92 -5.31
CA ARG A 189 -8.35 -20.87 -5.26
C ARG A 189 -7.34 -20.54 -6.35
N SER A 190 -6.09 -20.66 -6.02
CA SER A 190 -4.96 -20.60 -6.96
C SER A 190 -3.85 -21.48 -6.42
N ASP A 191 -2.83 -21.72 -7.21
CA ASP A 191 -1.65 -22.49 -6.79
C ASP A 191 -0.93 -21.88 -5.59
N ARG A 192 -1.10 -20.58 -5.38
CA ARG A 192 -0.50 -19.85 -4.25
C ARG A 192 -1.51 -18.89 -3.65
N MET A 193 -1.96 -19.26 -2.46
CA MET A 193 -2.84 -18.42 -1.65
C MET A 193 -2.06 -17.77 -0.52
N LEU A 194 -2.53 -16.61 -0.10
CA LEU A 194 -2.11 -15.92 1.11
C LEU A 194 -3.29 -15.80 2.06
N THR A 195 -3.00 -15.98 3.33
CA THR A 195 -3.94 -15.68 4.43
C THR A 195 -3.33 -14.60 5.30
N SER A 196 -4.02 -13.48 5.41
CA SER A 196 -3.66 -12.36 6.30
C SER A 196 -4.55 -12.37 7.52
N PHE A 197 -3.95 -12.21 8.69
CA PHE A 197 -4.67 -12.20 9.95
C PHE A 197 -4.00 -11.32 10.99
N VAL A 198 -4.80 -10.94 12.00
CA VAL A 198 -4.33 -10.25 13.21
C VAL A 198 -4.59 -11.15 14.41
N PHE A 199 -3.64 -11.20 15.33
CA PHE A 199 -3.78 -11.96 16.57
C PHE A 199 -3.17 -11.21 17.76
N ARG A 200 -3.72 -11.50 18.95
CA ARG A 200 -3.18 -10.96 20.21
C ARG A 200 -2.65 -12.10 21.07
N VAL A 201 -1.44 -11.92 21.61
CA VAL A 201 -0.86 -12.83 22.61
C VAL A 201 -0.94 -12.21 24.00
N ARG A 202 -0.90 -13.07 25.02
CA ARG A 202 -0.75 -12.62 26.41
C ARG A 202 0.66 -12.09 26.61
N ASN A 203 0.82 -11.03 27.39
CA ASN A 203 2.14 -10.52 27.74
C ASN A 203 2.83 -11.37 28.80
N ILE A 204 3.30 -12.54 28.40
CA ILE A 204 4.05 -13.50 29.24
C ILE A 204 5.29 -13.99 28.49
N PRO A 205 6.33 -14.46 29.21
CA PRO A 205 7.53 -14.98 28.58
C PRO A 205 7.24 -16.05 27.52
N ALA A 206 7.90 -15.93 26.35
CA ALA A 206 7.81 -16.84 25.21
C ALA A 206 6.40 -16.94 24.56
N ALA A 207 5.47 -16.02 24.80
CA ALA A 207 4.12 -16.07 24.24
C ALA A 207 4.13 -16.07 22.71
N LEU A 208 4.87 -15.14 22.09
CA LEU A 208 4.99 -15.07 20.64
C LEU A 208 5.66 -16.35 20.07
N TYR A 209 6.73 -16.83 20.69
CA TYR A 209 7.40 -18.06 20.26
C TYR A 209 6.44 -19.26 20.22
N LYS A 210 5.63 -19.44 21.27
CA LYS A 210 4.62 -20.51 21.33
C LYS A 210 3.53 -20.32 20.29
N ALA A 211 3.07 -19.09 20.09
CA ALA A 211 2.07 -18.76 19.08
C ALA A 211 2.55 -19.06 17.65
N MET A 212 3.87 -18.87 17.37
CA MET A 212 4.46 -19.14 16.05
C MET A 212 4.83 -20.62 15.84
N GLY A 213 4.87 -21.44 16.88
CA GLY A 213 5.32 -22.83 16.81
C GLY A 213 4.54 -23.67 15.81
N GLY A 214 3.22 -23.51 15.76
CA GLY A 214 2.34 -24.26 14.86
C GLY A 214 2.65 -24.07 13.39
N PHE A 215 3.09 -22.89 12.98
CA PHE A 215 3.48 -22.64 11.57
C PHE A 215 4.74 -23.41 11.22
N ALA A 216 5.73 -23.42 12.09
CA ALA A 216 6.98 -24.15 11.87
C ALA A 216 6.75 -25.66 11.84
N THR A 217 5.98 -26.22 12.77
CA THR A 217 5.73 -27.67 12.87
C THR A 217 4.87 -28.21 11.75
N ASN A 218 4.00 -27.39 11.17
CA ASN A 218 3.15 -27.75 10.04
C ASN A 218 3.70 -27.30 8.67
N GLY A 219 4.93 -26.75 8.61
CA GLY A 219 5.58 -26.38 7.37
C GLY A 219 4.93 -25.21 6.63
N VAL A 220 4.24 -24.31 7.36
CA VAL A 220 3.61 -23.13 6.79
C VAL A 220 4.59 -21.97 6.77
N ASN A 221 4.84 -21.41 5.60
CA ASN A 221 5.72 -20.25 5.44
C ASN A 221 5.02 -18.96 5.83
N MET A 222 5.68 -18.16 6.69
CA MET A 222 5.24 -16.82 7.07
C MET A 222 6.02 -15.77 6.27
N THR A 223 5.32 -14.99 5.47
CA THR A 223 5.92 -13.99 4.58
C THR A 223 6.00 -12.60 5.21
N LYS A 224 5.19 -12.35 6.26
CA LYS A 224 5.18 -11.08 6.99
C LYS A 224 4.76 -11.29 8.43
N LEU A 225 5.42 -10.56 9.33
CA LEU A 225 5.04 -10.43 10.74
C LEU A 225 5.35 -9.02 11.22
N GLU A 226 4.32 -8.29 11.64
CA GLU A 226 4.43 -6.94 12.16
C GLU A 226 3.82 -6.87 13.56
N SER A 227 4.44 -6.12 14.45
CA SER A 227 3.96 -5.93 15.80
C SER A 227 3.46 -4.51 16.03
N TYR A 228 2.42 -4.34 16.83
CA TYR A 228 1.98 -3.03 17.29
C TYR A 228 1.61 -2.99 18.76
N MET A 229 1.73 -1.78 19.30
CA MET A 229 1.25 -1.45 20.62
C MET A 229 -0.26 -1.27 20.57
N VAL A 230 -0.94 -1.71 21.62
CA VAL A 230 -2.39 -1.59 21.78
C VAL A 230 -2.66 -0.75 23.02
N ASP A 231 -3.67 0.10 22.96
CA ASP A 231 -4.16 0.92 24.06
C ASP A 231 -3.08 1.84 24.70
N GLY A 232 -2.10 2.29 23.91
CA GLY A 232 -1.03 3.17 24.39
C GLY A 232 -0.02 2.53 25.35
N VAL A 233 -0.07 1.21 25.51
CA VAL A 233 0.87 0.46 26.35
C VAL A 233 2.12 0.14 25.55
N PHE A 234 3.31 0.44 26.10
CA PHE A 234 4.61 0.16 25.47
C PHE A 234 4.97 -1.34 25.47
N THR A 235 4.00 -2.18 25.14
CA THR A 235 4.17 -3.62 25.03
C THR A 235 3.42 -4.11 23.79
N ALA A 236 4.17 -4.60 22.80
CA ALA A 236 3.57 -5.14 21.59
C ALA A 236 2.94 -6.52 21.91
N THR A 237 1.63 -6.58 21.91
CA THR A 237 0.88 -7.82 22.12
C THR A 237 -0.01 -8.18 20.95
N GLN A 238 -0.20 -7.27 19.99
CA GLN A 238 -0.95 -7.51 18.75
C GLN A 238 0.01 -7.63 17.58
N PHE A 239 -0.29 -8.56 16.69
CA PHE A 239 0.54 -8.88 15.53
C PHE A 239 -0.32 -9.02 14.28
N TYR A 240 0.14 -8.46 13.18
CA TYR A 240 -0.35 -8.75 11.83
C TYR A 240 0.59 -9.76 11.19
N ALA A 241 0.04 -10.76 10.53
CA ALA A 241 0.81 -11.74 9.79
C ALA A 241 0.21 -12.07 8.44
N ASP A 242 1.08 -12.34 7.46
CA ASP A 242 0.75 -12.98 6.19
C ASP A 242 1.43 -14.36 6.15
N VAL A 243 0.67 -15.39 5.83
CA VAL A 243 1.17 -16.75 5.63
C VAL A 243 0.76 -17.29 4.28
N GLU A 244 1.56 -18.19 3.72
CA GLU A 244 1.23 -18.93 2.50
C GLU A 244 0.21 -20.03 2.83
N GLY A 245 -0.80 -20.19 1.98
CA GLY A 245 -1.83 -21.21 2.08
C GLY A 245 -3.24 -20.65 2.26
N HIS A 246 -4.20 -21.55 2.13
CA HIS A 246 -5.62 -21.29 2.38
C HIS A 246 -6.02 -21.91 3.73
N PRO A 247 -6.90 -21.29 4.54
CA PRO A 247 -7.29 -21.81 5.86
C PRO A 247 -7.90 -23.23 5.84
N GLU A 248 -8.42 -23.67 4.70
CA GLU A 248 -8.92 -25.03 4.51
C GLU A 248 -7.83 -26.05 4.16
N ASP A 249 -6.60 -25.60 3.89
CA ASP A 249 -5.46 -26.50 3.67
C ASP A 249 -5.08 -27.15 5.00
N PRO A 250 -4.94 -28.48 5.08
CA PRO A 250 -4.73 -29.18 6.33
C PRO A 250 -3.54 -28.69 7.16
N ALA A 251 -2.47 -28.21 6.50
CA ALA A 251 -1.29 -27.69 7.18
C ALA A 251 -1.59 -26.34 7.86
N LEU A 252 -2.21 -25.39 7.12
CA LEU A 252 -2.54 -24.08 7.66
C LEU A 252 -3.67 -24.16 8.69
N GLN A 253 -4.66 -25.05 8.47
CA GLN A 253 -5.73 -25.27 9.44
C GLN A 253 -5.16 -25.66 10.81
N ARG A 254 -4.27 -26.69 10.86
CA ARG A 254 -3.62 -27.11 12.11
C ARG A 254 -2.80 -25.98 12.74
N ALA A 255 -2.04 -25.23 11.94
CA ALA A 255 -1.24 -24.11 12.43
C ALA A 255 -2.12 -23.00 13.07
N LEU A 256 -3.25 -22.67 12.44
CA LEU A 256 -4.22 -21.69 12.98
C LEU A 256 -4.94 -22.21 14.23
N ASP A 257 -5.23 -23.50 14.33
CA ASP A 257 -5.81 -24.09 15.53
C ASP A 257 -4.84 -24.06 16.72
N GLU A 258 -3.55 -24.35 16.48
CA GLU A 258 -2.50 -24.17 17.50
C GLU A 258 -2.36 -22.69 17.89
N LEU A 259 -2.38 -21.77 16.92
CA LEU A 259 -2.32 -20.33 17.20
C LEU A 259 -3.45 -19.88 18.10
N ARG A 260 -4.71 -20.31 17.83
CA ARG A 260 -5.89 -19.98 18.65
C ARG A 260 -5.72 -20.37 20.10
N TYR A 261 -5.04 -21.47 20.39
CA TYR A 261 -4.80 -21.90 21.77
C TYR A 261 -3.90 -20.94 22.56
N PHE A 262 -2.92 -20.31 21.89
CA PHE A 262 -1.94 -19.41 22.53
C PHE A 262 -2.31 -17.93 22.47
N THR A 263 -3.41 -17.59 21.80
CA THR A 263 -3.83 -16.20 21.57
C THR A 263 -5.09 -15.87 22.34
N SER A 264 -5.31 -14.58 22.61
CA SER A 264 -6.56 -14.06 23.18
C SER A 264 -7.57 -13.67 22.09
N SER A 265 -7.10 -13.35 20.89
CA SER A 265 -7.92 -13.15 19.70
C SER A 265 -7.14 -13.55 18.44
N LEU A 266 -7.88 -13.97 17.41
CA LEU A 266 -7.38 -14.27 16.07
C LEU A 266 -8.48 -13.91 15.07
N ASP A 267 -8.19 -12.92 14.22
CA ASP A 267 -9.12 -12.40 13.23
C ASP A 267 -8.51 -12.52 11.84
N VAL A 268 -9.10 -13.34 10.97
CA VAL A 268 -8.68 -13.47 9.55
C VAL A 268 -9.19 -12.27 8.78
N LEU A 269 -8.27 -11.45 8.31
CA LEU A 269 -8.57 -10.25 7.54
C LEU A 269 -8.85 -10.55 6.07
N GLY A 270 -8.28 -11.64 5.52
CA GLY A 270 -8.53 -12.03 4.15
C GLY A 270 -7.74 -13.25 3.71
N VAL A 271 -8.26 -13.86 2.64
CA VAL A 271 -7.66 -15.01 1.95
C VAL A 271 -7.70 -14.71 0.46
N TYR A 272 -6.54 -14.65 -0.20
CA TYR A 272 -6.46 -14.16 -1.58
C TYR A 272 -5.29 -14.78 -2.33
N PRO A 273 -5.35 -14.83 -3.69
CA PRO A 273 -4.22 -15.25 -4.51
C PRO A 273 -3.01 -14.33 -4.33
N ALA A 274 -1.82 -14.92 -4.23
CA ALA A 274 -0.57 -14.16 -4.23
C ALA A 274 -0.37 -13.48 -5.59
N ASP A 275 0.07 -12.21 -5.57
CA ASP A 275 0.40 -11.48 -6.80
C ASP A 275 1.62 -12.13 -7.50
N PRO A 276 1.62 -12.23 -8.85
CA PRO A 276 2.73 -12.79 -9.62
C PRO A 276 4.11 -12.16 -9.34
N LEU A 277 4.15 -10.89 -8.90
CA LEU A 277 5.40 -10.22 -8.55
C LEU A 277 6.15 -10.93 -7.41
N ARG A 278 5.43 -11.55 -6.47
CA ARG A 278 6.05 -12.32 -5.38
C ARG A 278 6.89 -13.49 -5.91
N GLU A 279 6.41 -14.14 -6.98
CA GLU A 279 7.14 -15.23 -7.62
C GLU A 279 8.42 -14.72 -8.30
N ALA A 280 8.30 -13.63 -9.06
CA ALA A 280 9.46 -13.02 -9.72
C ALA A 280 10.54 -12.58 -8.72
N GLN A 281 10.14 -12.04 -7.57
CA GLN A 281 11.06 -11.65 -6.50
C GLN A 281 11.73 -12.88 -5.82
N ARG A 282 10.99 -13.97 -5.64
CA ARG A 282 11.51 -15.20 -5.04
C ARG A 282 12.55 -15.91 -5.92
N GLN A 283 12.36 -15.85 -7.24
CA GLN A 283 13.31 -16.42 -8.21
C GLN A 283 14.59 -15.58 -8.34
N ALA A 284 14.54 -14.31 -7.94
CA ALA A 284 15.66 -13.37 -7.99
C ALA A 284 16.48 -13.33 -6.68
N ALA A 285 16.00 -13.95 -5.61
CA ALA A 285 16.63 -14.01 -4.28
C ALA A 285 17.43 -15.31 -4.09
#